data_27968a1c6ae5bab8c9d33406143cb872
#
_entry.id   27968a1c6ae5bab8c9d33406143cb872
#
_cell.length_a   1.000
_cell.length_b   1.000
_cell.length_c   1.000
_cell.angle_alpha   90.00
_cell.angle_beta   90.00
_cell.angle_gamma   90.00
#
_symmetry.space_group_name_H-M   'P 1'
#
loop_
_entity.id
_entity.type
_entity.pdbx_description
1 polymer ?
#
loop_
_entity_poly.entity_id
_entity_poly.type
_entity_poly.pdbx_seq_one_letter_code
_entity_poly.pdbx_strand_id
1 'polypeptide(L)'
;DLVQNTASCPQGCGSFTRGLNGGGQASPSYFSTINSFNYDSLGNAVDFGDLSQARRLMAAFGDTQRGCWAGGITPSANVNTIDFITIASAGTATDFGDLNEVKDSPQSGSDSHQGLEEFFPRAPELYSPTGKVLPSGGGVGDIGIFAGGNGTSNIIQFITIASTGNAVDFGDKTVGVFSPGGLGSTVRAVFAGGEDPSANVDTIDYVEFRSKGNAADFGNLTAARRALA
;
A
#
# COMPACT_ATOMS: atom_id res chain seq x y z
N ASP A 1 14.02 -17.08 7.00
CA ASP A 1 13.46 -16.51 8.23
C ASP A 1 13.59 -14.99 8.20
N LEU A 2 12.68 -14.26 8.89
CA LEU A 2 12.77 -12.83 9.08
C LEU A 2 13.89 -12.49 10.09
N VAL A 3 14.45 -11.29 10.00
CA VAL A 3 15.45 -10.79 10.96
C VAL A 3 14.86 -10.70 12.37
N GLN A 4 13.58 -10.35 12.47
CA GLN A 4 12.84 -10.32 13.73
C GLN A 4 11.59 -11.18 13.66
N ASN A 5 11.32 -11.90 14.73
CA ASN A 5 10.11 -12.71 14.84
C ASN A 5 8.92 -11.79 15.16
N THR A 6 8.20 -11.37 14.13
CA THR A 6 6.98 -10.56 14.28
C THR A 6 5.76 -11.47 14.33
N ALA A 7 5.01 -11.40 15.43
CA ALA A 7 3.81 -12.21 15.63
C ALA A 7 2.57 -11.65 14.94
N SER A 8 2.56 -10.36 14.58
CA SER A 8 1.39 -9.74 13.94
C SER A 8 1.70 -8.51 13.09
N CYS A 9 1.00 -8.44 11.97
CA CYS A 9 0.76 -7.27 11.14
C CYS A 9 1.98 -6.48 10.64
N PRO A 10 3.09 -7.13 10.24
CA PRO A 10 4.03 -6.46 9.37
C PRO A 10 3.36 -6.20 8.02
N GLN A 11 3.73 -5.14 7.33
CA GLN A 11 3.16 -4.80 6.04
C GLN A 11 4.23 -4.80 4.96
N GLY A 12 3.90 -5.36 3.80
CA GLY A 12 4.84 -5.59 2.72
C GLY A 12 4.56 -4.76 1.49
N CYS A 13 5.65 -4.35 0.85
CA CYS A 13 5.68 -3.80 -0.50
C CYS A 13 6.90 -4.35 -1.22
N GLY A 14 7.13 -4.01 -2.46
CA GLY A 14 8.31 -4.50 -3.15
C GLY A 14 8.42 -3.98 -4.57
N SER A 15 9.47 -4.44 -5.22
CA SER A 15 9.67 -4.32 -6.66
C SER A 15 9.59 -5.73 -7.27
N PHE A 16 9.84 -5.82 -8.55
CA PHE A 16 9.99 -7.07 -9.33
C PHE A 16 11.10 -8.01 -8.83
N THR A 17 12.18 -7.49 -8.20
CA THR A 17 13.29 -8.33 -7.74
C THR A 17 13.37 -8.48 -6.23
N ARG A 18 12.71 -7.63 -5.46
CA ARG A 18 12.88 -7.55 -4.02
C ARG A 18 11.56 -7.30 -3.31
N GLY A 19 11.29 -8.11 -2.29
CA GLY A 19 10.23 -7.86 -1.31
C GLY A 19 10.77 -7.15 -0.09
N LEU A 20 10.01 -6.23 0.44
CA LEU A 20 10.23 -5.52 1.69
C LEU A 20 9.07 -5.79 2.64
N ASN A 21 9.39 -5.93 3.91
CA ASN A 21 8.41 -6.14 4.96
C ASN A 21 8.80 -5.31 6.18
N GLY A 22 7.97 -4.34 6.55
CA GLY A 22 8.29 -3.34 7.57
C GLY A 22 7.39 -3.37 8.79
N GLY A 23 7.96 -3.05 9.94
CA GLY A 23 7.26 -2.90 11.21
C GLY A 23 6.69 -4.19 11.77
N GLY A 24 5.59 -4.07 12.51
CA GLY A 24 4.92 -5.20 13.15
C GLY A 24 5.12 -5.22 14.67
N GLN A 25 4.65 -6.30 15.29
CA GLN A 25 4.69 -6.46 16.74
C GLN A 25 5.01 -7.92 17.13
N ALA A 26 5.82 -8.08 18.17
CA ALA A 26 5.82 -9.27 19.04
C ALA A 26 5.62 -8.79 20.46
N SER A 27 4.44 -9.04 21.02
CA SER A 27 4.01 -8.48 22.31
C SER A 27 5.05 -8.70 23.42
N PRO A 28 5.44 -7.65 24.17
CA PRO A 28 4.90 -6.29 24.15
C PRO A 28 5.56 -5.33 23.14
N SER A 29 6.56 -5.77 22.37
CA SER A 29 7.45 -4.92 21.58
C SER A 29 6.88 -4.61 20.20
N TYR A 30 6.97 -3.34 19.79
CA TYR A 30 6.72 -2.89 18.42
C TYR A 30 8.05 -2.73 17.69
N PHE A 31 8.06 -2.92 16.38
CA PHE A 31 9.27 -2.87 15.56
C PHE A 31 9.21 -1.77 14.52
N SER A 32 10.38 -1.19 14.23
CA SER A 32 10.61 -0.29 13.10
C SER A 32 11.29 -1.00 11.93
N THR A 33 11.93 -2.14 12.18
CA THR A 33 12.79 -2.83 11.23
C THR A 33 12.07 -3.16 9.92
N ILE A 34 12.75 -2.84 8.82
CA ILE A 34 12.36 -3.24 7.47
C ILE A 34 13.25 -4.42 7.07
N ASN A 35 12.63 -5.54 6.79
CA ASN A 35 13.31 -6.73 6.27
C ASN A 35 13.24 -6.73 4.75
N SER A 36 14.29 -7.19 4.08
CA SER A 36 14.28 -7.42 2.65
C SER A 36 14.60 -8.87 2.30
N PHE A 37 14.02 -9.36 1.22
CA PHE A 37 14.32 -10.64 0.62
C PHE A 37 14.30 -10.53 -0.90
N ASN A 38 15.20 -11.26 -1.54
CA ASN A 38 15.32 -11.27 -2.98
C ASN A 38 14.48 -12.42 -3.55
N TYR A 39 13.74 -12.17 -4.63
CA TYR A 39 12.92 -13.22 -5.25
C TYR A 39 13.74 -14.22 -6.06
N ASP A 40 14.91 -13.81 -6.57
CA ASP A 40 15.77 -14.64 -7.41
C ASP A 40 16.72 -15.55 -6.61
N SER A 41 16.77 -15.41 -5.29
CA SER A 41 17.69 -16.19 -4.45
C SER A 41 16.99 -16.74 -3.21
N LEU A 42 17.29 -17.98 -2.88
CA LEU A 42 16.87 -18.57 -1.62
C LEU A 42 17.72 -18.02 -0.48
N GLY A 43 17.11 -17.84 0.68
CA GLY A 43 17.81 -17.39 1.89
C GLY A 43 16.88 -16.74 2.90
N ASN A 44 17.48 -16.34 4.01
CA ASN A 44 16.78 -15.57 5.02
C ASN A 44 16.63 -14.10 4.58
N ALA A 45 15.64 -13.42 5.12
CA ALA A 45 15.54 -11.98 5.00
C ALA A 45 16.78 -11.32 5.65
N VAL A 46 17.16 -10.18 5.11
CA VAL A 46 18.23 -9.34 5.66
C VAL A 46 17.67 -8.01 6.13
N ASP A 47 18.32 -7.42 7.11
CA ASP A 47 18.00 -6.07 7.56
C ASP A 47 18.22 -5.08 6.42
N PHE A 48 17.19 -4.29 6.15
CA PHE A 48 17.21 -3.29 5.09
C PHE A 48 17.28 -1.87 5.65
N GLY A 49 16.80 -1.68 6.87
CA GLY A 49 16.72 -0.41 7.58
C GLY A 49 15.50 -0.33 8.47
N ASP A 50 15.12 0.88 8.86
CA ASP A 50 14.03 1.12 9.80
C ASP A 50 13.00 2.10 9.26
N LEU A 51 11.74 1.94 9.66
CA LEU A 51 10.70 2.97 9.61
C LEU A 51 11.08 4.14 10.53
N SER A 52 10.51 5.31 10.31
CA SER A 52 10.72 6.47 11.19
C SER A 52 10.27 6.21 12.62
N GLN A 53 9.33 5.30 12.83
CA GLN A 53 8.79 4.91 14.15
C GLN A 53 8.38 3.44 14.16
N ALA A 54 8.54 2.79 15.34
CA ALA A 54 8.06 1.44 15.56
C ALA A 54 6.53 1.40 15.58
N ARG A 55 5.91 0.65 14.67
CA ARG A 55 4.46 0.60 14.51
C ARG A 55 3.97 -0.66 13.79
N ARG A 56 2.68 -0.92 13.92
CA ARG A 56 1.96 -2.03 13.28
C ARG A 56 0.66 -1.56 12.63
N LEU A 57 -0.03 -2.44 11.94
CA LEU A 57 -1.34 -2.15 11.32
C LEU A 57 -1.30 -0.94 10.37
N MET A 58 -0.22 -0.82 9.62
CA MET A 58 -0.04 0.17 8.56
C MET A 58 -0.67 -0.32 7.26
N ALA A 59 -0.86 0.56 6.30
CA ALA A 59 -0.94 0.18 4.89
C ALA A 59 0.45 0.22 4.26
N ALA A 60 0.72 -0.67 3.30
CA ALA A 60 1.95 -0.63 2.53
C ALA A 60 1.67 -0.82 1.04
N PHE A 61 2.37 -0.06 0.23
CA PHE A 61 2.33 -0.13 -1.22
C PHE A 61 3.62 0.44 -1.78
N GLY A 62 3.79 0.38 -3.09
CA GLY A 62 4.97 0.92 -3.72
C GLY A 62 4.81 1.03 -5.23
N ASP A 63 5.82 1.62 -5.82
CA ASP A 63 6.11 1.51 -7.24
C ASP A 63 7.40 0.68 -7.43
N THR A 64 7.97 0.70 -8.63
CA THR A 64 9.21 -0.02 -8.92
C THR A 64 10.44 0.55 -8.22
N GLN A 65 10.36 1.74 -7.64
CA GLN A 65 11.47 2.48 -7.03
C GLN A 65 11.30 2.73 -5.55
N ARG A 66 10.06 2.98 -5.08
CA ARG A 66 9.75 3.37 -3.71
C ARG A 66 8.77 2.40 -3.05
N GLY A 67 9.08 2.03 -1.82
CA GLY A 67 8.15 1.39 -0.90
C GLY A 67 7.66 2.41 0.10
N CYS A 68 6.36 2.44 0.36
CA CYS A 68 5.70 3.37 1.27
C CYS A 68 4.91 2.63 2.34
N TRP A 69 4.92 3.17 3.57
CA TRP A 69 4.10 2.70 4.69
C TRP A 69 3.35 3.87 5.30
N ALA A 70 2.05 3.73 5.49
CA ALA A 70 1.21 4.81 5.96
C ALA A 70 0.31 4.43 7.13
N GLY A 71 0.13 5.37 8.06
CA GLY A 71 -0.69 5.19 9.24
C GLY A 71 -0.15 4.16 10.21
N GLY A 72 -1.03 3.48 10.90
CA GLY A 72 -0.71 2.43 11.87
C GLY A 72 -0.81 2.88 13.31
N ILE A 73 -0.44 1.98 14.22
CA ILE A 73 -0.43 2.18 15.67
C ILE A 73 1.00 2.09 16.19
N THR A 74 1.44 3.09 16.94
CA THR A 74 2.61 3.05 17.82
C THR A 74 2.21 2.51 19.21
N PRO A 75 3.15 2.26 20.12
CA PRO A 75 2.79 1.88 21.51
C PRO A 75 1.90 2.88 22.25
N SER A 76 1.80 4.12 21.78
CA SER A 76 1.09 5.19 22.46
C SER A 76 -0.18 5.69 21.74
N ALA A 77 -0.22 5.64 20.42
CA ALA A 77 -1.34 6.21 19.65
C ALA A 77 -1.37 5.74 18.19
N ASN A 78 -2.52 5.93 17.53
CA ASN A 78 -2.62 5.89 16.08
C ASN A 78 -1.91 7.08 15.47
N VAL A 79 -1.32 6.89 14.29
CA VAL A 79 -0.55 7.92 13.58
C VAL A 79 -1.04 8.11 12.15
N ASN A 80 -0.70 9.25 11.57
CA ASN A 80 -0.99 9.60 10.17
C ASN A 80 0.26 9.63 9.30
N THR A 81 1.43 9.37 9.85
CA THR A 81 2.73 9.45 9.16
C THR A 81 2.80 8.51 7.98
N ILE A 82 3.32 9.00 6.87
CA ILE A 82 3.68 8.22 5.68
C ILE A 82 5.20 8.19 5.58
N ASP A 83 5.79 7.02 5.64
CA ASP A 83 7.21 6.79 5.41
C ASP A 83 7.45 6.24 4.02
N PHE A 84 8.61 6.54 3.44
CA PHE A 84 9.05 5.88 2.21
C PHE A 84 10.53 5.49 2.25
N ILE A 85 10.86 4.52 1.42
CA ILE A 85 12.22 4.06 1.21
C ILE A 85 12.48 3.86 -0.29
N THR A 86 13.72 4.05 -0.74
CA THR A 86 14.14 3.66 -2.08
C THR A 86 14.48 2.17 -2.09
N ILE A 87 13.74 1.36 -2.86
CA ILE A 87 13.87 -0.11 -2.84
C ILE A 87 15.25 -0.59 -3.29
N ALA A 88 15.96 0.20 -4.11
CA ALA A 88 17.29 -0.15 -4.60
C ALA A 88 18.40 -0.06 -3.54
N SER A 89 18.22 0.74 -2.48
CA SER A 89 19.26 1.01 -1.48
C SER A 89 18.75 0.87 -0.06
N ALA A 90 19.46 0.08 0.75
CA ALA A 90 19.17 -0.05 2.18
C ALA A 90 19.38 1.29 2.91
N GLY A 91 18.60 1.50 3.96
CA GLY A 91 18.67 2.68 4.81
C GLY A 91 17.38 2.89 5.61
N THR A 92 17.39 3.90 6.45
CA THR A 92 16.21 4.30 7.21
C THR A 92 15.19 5.01 6.32
N ALA A 93 13.92 4.72 6.51
CA ALA A 93 12.84 5.37 5.79
C ALA A 93 12.81 6.88 6.08
N THR A 94 12.46 7.62 5.06
CA THR A 94 12.33 9.08 5.11
C THR A 94 10.85 9.44 5.22
N ASP A 95 10.56 10.51 5.92
CA ASP A 95 9.24 11.09 5.97
C ASP A 95 8.78 11.50 4.57
N PHE A 96 7.62 11.00 4.17
CA PHE A 96 6.96 11.35 2.92
C PHE A 96 5.97 12.50 3.08
N GLY A 97 5.28 12.53 4.22
CA GLY A 97 4.18 13.41 4.58
C GLY A 97 3.14 12.66 5.43
N ASP A 98 1.93 13.19 5.49
CA ASP A 98 0.87 12.70 6.37
C ASP A 98 -0.41 12.34 5.63
N LEU A 99 -1.14 11.35 6.17
CA LEU A 99 -2.56 11.16 5.89
C LEU A 99 -3.38 12.32 6.47
N ASN A 100 -4.55 12.59 5.92
CA ASN A 100 -5.44 13.65 6.42
C ASN A 100 -5.98 13.37 7.82
N GLU A 101 -5.93 12.14 8.27
CA GLU A 101 -6.36 11.70 9.60
C GLU A 101 -5.51 10.53 10.10
N VAL A 102 -5.42 10.37 11.41
CA VAL A 102 -4.76 9.20 12.02
C VAL A 102 -5.55 7.94 11.70
N LYS A 103 -4.87 6.92 11.19
CA LYS A 103 -5.52 5.65 10.79
C LYS A 103 -4.69 4.45 11.23
N ASP A 104 -5.35 3.47 11.83
CA ASP A 104 -4.84 2.11 11.96
C ASP A 104 -5.61 1.18 11.01
N SER A 105 -4.97 0.12 10.59
CA SER A 105 -5.54 -0.86 9.65
C SER A 105 -6.14 -0.25 8.37
N PRO A 106 -5.58 0.84 7.80
CA PRO A 106 -5.98 1.24 6.46
C PRO A 106 -5.55 0.18 5.46
N GLN A 107 -6.22 0.13 4.33
CA GLN A 107 -5.78 -0.70 3.20
C GLN A 107 -5.31 0.19 2.06
N SER A 108 -4.53 -0.38 1.18
CA SER A 108 -3.89 0.38 0.11
C SER A 108 -3.89 -0.36 -1.21
N GLY A 109 -3.71 0.39 -2.27
CA GLY A 109 -3.43 -0.09 -3.60
C GLY A 109 -2.60 0.94 -4.36
N SER A 110 -1.84 0.51 -5.34
CA SER A 110 -1.13 1.41 -6.26
C SER A 110 -1.40 1.03 -7.70
N ASP A 111 -1.32 1.99 -8.60
CA ASP A 111 -1.50 1.78 -10.03
C ASP A 111 -0.25 1.18 -10.72
N SER A 112 0.78 0.87 -9.95
CA SER A 112 1.98 0.15 -10.38
C SER A 112 2.01 -1.32 -9.93
N HIS A 113 0.86 -1.94 -9.70
CA HIS A 113 0.78 -3.31 -9.12
C HIS A 113 1.65 -3.48 -7.87
N GLN A 114 1.70 -2.45 -7.00
CA GLN A 114 2.54 -2.42 -5.80
C GLN A 114 4.05 -2.64 -6.09
N GLY A 115 4.52 -2.19 -7.24
CA GLY A 115 5.91 -2.33 -7.68
C GLY A 115 6.23 -3.65 -8.38
N LEU A 116 5.25 -4.53 -8.56
CA LEU A 116 5.44 -5.85 -9.18
C LEU A 116 5.22 -5.84 -10.70
N GLU A 117 5.09 -4.68 -11.32
CA GLU A 117 4.91 -4.59 -12.76
C GLU A 117 6.23 -4.88 -13.50
N GLU A 118 6.22 -5.86 -14.38
CA GLU A 118 7.35 -6.14 -15.26
C GLU A 118 7.51 -5.04 -16.32
N PHE A 119 8.70 -4.44 -16.39
CA PHE A 119 9.10 -3.65 -17.54
C PHE A 119 9.40 -4.57 -18.71
N PHE A 120 8.46 -4.77 -19.60
CA PHE A 120 8.73 -5.38 -20.89
C PHE A 120 9.24 -4.30 -21.85
N PRO A 121 10.52 -4.34 -22.26
CA PRO A 121 10.96 -3.49 -23.35
C PRO A 121 10.15 -3.85 -24.60
N ARG A 122 9.30 -2.94 -25.05
CA ARG A 122 8.53 -3.15 -26.29
C ARG A 122 9.48 -3.18 -27.48
N ALA A 123 9.20 -4.11 -28.39
CA ALA A 123 9.92 -4.19 -29.63
C ALA A 123 9.89 -2.85 -30.41
N PRO A 124 10.97 -2.51 -31.11
CA PRO A 124 11.08 -1.24 -31.87
C PRO A 124 9.95 -0.95 -32.84
N GLU A 125 9.26 -1.98 -33.32
CA GLU A 125 8.12 -1.88 -34.23
C GLU A 125 6.87 -1.23 -33.64
N LEU A 126 6.83 -1.01 -32.32
CA LEU A 126 5.73 -0.33 -31.65
C LEU A 126 5.92 1.20 -31.57
N TYR A 127 6.96 1.74 -32.20
CA TYR A 127 7.07 3.18 -32.41
C TYR A 127 6.03 3.64 -33.42
N SER A 128 5.15 4.56 -32.98
CA SER A 128 4.24 5.22 -33.89
C SER A 128 5.01 5.90 -35.01
N PRO A 129 4.57 5.78 -36.29
CA PRO A 129 5.22 6.47 -37.40
C PRO A 129 5.27 7.99 -37.26
N THR A 130 4.51 8.57 -36.34
CA THR A 130 4.49 10.00 -36.04
C THR A 130 5.50 10.42 -34.99
N GLY A 131 6.39 9.54 -34.54
CA GLY A 131 7.37 9.83 -33.50
C GLY A 131 6.81 10.06 -32.10
N LYS A 132 5.48 9.92 -31.91
CA LYS A 132 4.91 9.80 -30.59
C LYS A 132 5.33 8.45 -30.03
N VAL A 133 6.25 8.47 -29.10
CA VAL A 133 6.41 7.37 -28.17
C VAL A 133 5.04 7.23 -27.49
N LEU A 134 4.31 6.18 -27.88
CA LEU A 134 3.17 5.78 -27.04
C LEU A 134 3.76 5.57 -25.67
N PRO A 135 3.21 6.15 -24.61
CA PRO A 135 3.68 5.84 -23.28
C PRO A 135 3.77 4.33 -23.22
N SER A 136 4.98 3.82 -23.01
CA SER A 136 5.16 2.39 -22.81
C SER A 136 4.06 2.01 -21.82
N GLY A 137 3.21 1.11 -22.17
CA GLY A 137 2.09 0.77 -21.31
C GLY A 137 2.49 -0.14 -20.16
N GLY A 138 3.71 -0.08 -19.72
CA GLY A 138 4.13 -0.21 -18.38
C GLY A 138 4.08 1.21 -17.85
N GLY A 139 2.91 1.74 -17.58
CA GLY A 139 2.79 2.95 -16.83
C GLY A 139 3.42 2.65 -15.49
N VAL A 140 4.55 3.28 -15.23
CA VAL A 140 5.02 3.38 -13.87
C VAL A 140 3.92 4.17 -13.18
N GLY A 141 2.99 3.44 -12.59
CA GLY A 141 1.96 4.05 -11.81
C GLY A 141 2.62 4.82 -10.68
N ASP A 142 2.19 6.02 -10.45
CA ASP A 142 2.72 6.90 -9.42
C ASP A 142 1.69 7.26 -8.35
N ILE A 143 0.52 6.63 -8.40
CA ILE A 143 -0.57 6.88 -7.47
C ILE A 143 -0.67 5.75 -6.46
N GLY A 144 -0.58 6.10 -5.18
CA GLY A 144 -0.92 5.25 -4.06
C GLY A 144 -2.22 5.69 -3.41
N ILE A 145 -3.13 4.77 -3.16
CA ILE A 145 -4.45 5.03 -2.56
C ILE A 145 -4.56 4.31 -1.22
N PHE A 146 -5.20 4.97 -0.27
CA PHE A 146 -5.52 4.45 1.06
C PHE A 146 -7.01 4.55 1.35
N ALA A 147 -7.60 3.54 1.95
CA ALA A 147 -9.01 3.54 2.32
C ALA A 147 -9.29 2.78 3.62
N GLY A 148 -10.38 3.13 4.27
CA GLY A 148 -10.80 2.47 5.51
C GLY A 148 -9.92 2.83 6.72
N GLY A 149 -9.98 2.01 7.75
CA GLY A 149 -9.20 2.15 8.99
C GLY A 149 -10.02 2.56 10.18
N ASN A 150 -9.35 3.06 11.22
CA ASN A 150 -9.94 3.36 12.52
C ASN A 150 -11.22 4.19 12.42
N GLY A 151 -12.22 3.86 13.25
CA GLY A 151 -13.50 4.56 13.31
C GLY A 151 -14.44 4.25 12.15
N THR A 152 -14.18 3.16 11.41
CA THR A 152 -15.01 2.78 10.24
C THR A 152 -15.07 3.90 9.19
N SER A 153 -13.90 4.45 8.85
CA SER A 153 -13.79 5.54 7.88
C SER A 153 -14.17 5.07 6.48
N ASN A 154 -14.91 5.90 5.75
CA ASN A 154 -15.17 5.71 4.32
C ASN A 154 -14.21 6.52 3.42
N ILE A 155 -13.41 7.42 3.99
CA ILE A 155 -12.55 8.33 3.24
C ILE A 155 -11.48 7.56 2.48
N ILE A 156 -11.37 7.85 1.18
CA ILE A 156 -10.29 7.41 0.30
C ILE A 156 -9.34 8.59 0.11
N GLN A 157 -8.05 8.36 0.34
CA GLN A 157 -7.00 9.36 0.16
C GLN A 157 -5.96 8.83 -0.82
N PHE A 158 -5.23 9.72 -1.47
CA PHE A 158 -4.16 9.33 -2.39
C PHE A 158 -2.91 10.20 -2.22
N ILE A 159 -1.80 9.65 -2.66
CA ILE A 159 -0.52 10.35 -2.83
C ILE A 159 0.03 10.12 -4.24
N THR A 160 0.92 10.99 -4.67
CA THR A 160 1.78 10.76 -5.85
C THR A 160 3.11 10.20 -5.36
N ILE A 161 3.41 8.93 -5.62
CA ILE A 161 4.56 8.20 -5.05
C ILE A 161 5.89 8.88 -5.42
N ALA A 162 5.96 9.46 -6.61
CA ALA A 162 7.18 10.13 -7.11
C ALA A 162 7.51 11.45 -6.38
N SER A 163 6.56 12.07 -5.67
CA SER A 163 6.76 13.36 -5.00
C SER A 163 6.26 13.34 -3.57
N THR A 164 7.12 13.71 -2.62
CA THR A 164 6.75 13.81 -1.20
C THR A 164 5.70 14.89 -0.96
N GLY A 165 4.80 14.66 -0.03
CA GLY A 165 3.73 15.56 0.36
C GLY A 165 2.59 14.84 1.07
N ASN A 166 1.69 15.58 1.66
CA ASN A 166 0.56 15.02 2.38
C ASN A 166 -0.44 14.37 1.43
N ALA A 167 -1.15 13.38 1.93
CA ALA A 167 -2.23 12.74 1.21
C ALA A 167 -3.36 13.76 0.92
N VAL A 168 -4.01 13.55 -0.20
CA VAL A 168 -5.12 14.39 -0.68
C VAL A 168 -6.37 13.53 -0.76
N ASP A 169 -7.51 14.13 -0.48
CA ASP A 169 -8.81 13.48 -0.63
C ASP A 169 -9.02 13.01 -2.07
N PHE A 170 -9.44 11.75 -2.20
CA PHE A 170 -9.79 11.13 -3.48
C PHE A 170 -11.30 11.01 -3.65
N GLY A 171 -12.02 10.72 -2.58
CA GLY A 171 -13.45 10.45 -2.52
C GLY A 171 -13.78 9.49 -1.38
N ASP A 172 -14.95 8.89 -1.42
CA ASP A 172 -15.47 8.02 -0.37
C ASP A 172 -15.78 6.61 -0.86
N LYS A 173 -15.60 5.63 0.00
CA LYS A 173 -16.15 4.27 -0.15
C LYS A 173 -17.68 4.28 -0.02
N THR A 174 -18.33 3.27 -0.54
CA THR A 174 -19.78 3.10 -0.38
C THR A 174 -20.16 2.81 1.07
N VAL A 175 -19.29 2.15 1.83
CA VAL A 175 -19.46 1.83 3.25
C VAL A 175 -18.17 2.13 4.00
N GLY A 176 -18.27 2.82 5.14
CA GLY A 176 -17.16 3.02 6.05
C GLY A 176 -16.84 1.74 6.80
N VAL A 177 -15.59 1.29 6.75
CA VAL A 177 -15.19 0.01 7.34
C VAL A 177 -13.81 0.07 7.96
N PHE A 178 -13.64 -0.77 8.98
CA PHE A 178 -12.34 -1.09 9.59
C PHE A 178 -11.76 -2.35 8.93
N SER A 179 -10.44 -2.36 8.70
CA SER A 179 -9.68 -3.53 8.23
C SER A 179 -10.24 -4.24 6.97
N PRO A 180 -10.58 -3.52 5.88
CA PRO A 180 -10.89 -4.14 4.60
C PRO A 180 -9.65 -4.79 3.99
N GLY A 181 -9.80 -5.58 2.92
CA GLY A 181 -8.69 -5.96 2.04
C GLY A 181 -8.53 -4.92 0.92
N GLY A 182 -7.31 -4.70 0.44
CA GLY A 182 -7.05 -3.76 -0.64
C GLY A 182 -6.06 -4.30 -1.65
N LEU A 183 -6.32 -4.05 -2.93
CA LEU A 183 -5.41 -4.39 -4.02
C LEU A 183 -5.59 -3.40 -5.18
N GLY A 184 -4.57 -3.34 -6.04
CA GLY A 184 -4.58 -2.44 -7.19
C GLY A 184 -4.16 -3.13 -8.48
N SER A 185 -4.64 -2.57 -9.58
CA SER A 185 -4.16 -2.83 -10.94
C SER A 185 -3.65 -1.50 -11.51
N THR A 186 -3.19 -1.46 -12.74
CA THR A 186 -2.80 -0.20 -13.42
C THR A 186 -3.97 0.77 -13.66
N VAL A 187 -5.20 0.35 -13.43
CA VAL A 187 -6.41 1.13 -13.73
C VAL A 187 -7.27 1.37 -12.50
N ARG A 188 -7.39 0.36 -11.62
CA ARG A 188 -8.35 0.36 -10.51
C ARG A 188 -7.72 -0.07 -9.21
N ALA A 189 -8.13 0.57 -8.12
CA ALA A 189 -8.00 0.04 -6.77
C ALA A 189 -9.33 -0.59 -6.36
N VAL A 190 -9.25 -1.74 -5.68
CA VAL A 190 -10.39 -2.52 -5.20
C VAL A 190 -10.24 -2.71 -3.69
N PHE A 191 -11.33 -2.50 -2.96
CA PHE A 191 -11.40 -2.66 -1.51
C PHE A 191 -12.53 -3.62 -1.18
N ALA A 192 -12.25 -4.66 -0.42
CA ALA A 192 -13.20 -5.74 -0.17
C ALA A 192 -13.39 -6.04 1.31
N GLY A 193 -14.62 -6.28 1.72
CA GLY A 193 -14.97 -6.65 3.10
C GLY A 193 -14.63 -5.57 4.11
N GLY A 194 -14.31 -5.99 5.31
CA GLY A 194 -14.08 -5.14 6.48
C GLY A 194 -15.18 -5.31 7.51
N GLU A 195 -15.15 -4.47 8.52
CA GLU A 195 -16.15 -4.42 9.60
C GLU A 195 -16.73 -3.01 9.67
N ASP A 196 -18.04 -2.88 9.53
CA ASP A 196 -18.77 -1.65 9.84
C ASP A 196 -19.11 -1.60 11.35
N PRO A 197 -19.76 -0.55 11.89
CA PRO A 197 -20.07 -0.48 13.31
C PRO A 197 -20.95 -1.60 13.88
N SER A 198 -21.54 -2.41 13.02
CA SER A 198 -22.49 -3.46 13.42
C SER A 198 -21.98 -4.87 13.16
N ALA A 199 -21.29 -5.10 12.05
CA ALA A 199 -20.90 -6.45 11.61
C ALA A 199 -19.80 -6.43 10.55
N ASN A 200 -19.26 -7.61 10.24
CA ASN A 200 -18.46 -7.78 9.03
C ASN A 200 -19.32 -7.58 7.79
N VAL A 201 -18.75 -6.97 6.74
CA VAL A 201 -19.42 -6.75 5.46
C VAL A 201 -18.80 -7.60 4.35
N ASP A 202 -19.53 -7.80 3.27
CA ASP A 202 -19.11 -8.53 2.08
C ASP A 202 -18.94 -7.61 0.84
N THR A 203 -19.20 -6.32 0.98
CA THR A 203 -19.11 -5.34 -0.09
C THR A 203 -17.72 -5.29 -0.71
N ILE A 204 -17.68 -5.23 -2.04
CA ILE A 204 -16.47 -4.95 -2.81
C ILE A 204 -16.66 -3.63 -3.52
N ASP A 205 -15.85 -2.64 -3.19
CA ASP A 205 -15.81 -1.32 -3.81
C ASP A 205 -14.63 -1.19 -4.76
N TYR A 206 -14.76 -0.35 -5.77
CA TYR A 206 -13.62 0.03 -6.60
C TYR A 206 -13.60 1.53 -6.93
N VAL A 207 -12.40 2.03 -7.19
CA VAL A 207 -12.16 3.35 -7.78
C VAL A 207 -11.23 3.23 -8.98
N GLU A 208 -11.34 4.16 -9.92
CA GLU A 208 -10.39 4.28 -11.02
C GLU A 208 -9.34 5.32 -10.69
N PHE A 209 -8.05 4.98 -10.78
CA PHE A 209 -6.95 5.89 -10.38
C PHE A 209 -6.97 7.22 -11.13
N ARG A 210 -7.44 7.25 -12.36
CA ARG A 210 -7.42 8.44 -13.23
C ARG A 210 -8.64 9.32 -13.12
N SER A 211 -9.70 8.85 -12.47
CA SER A 211 -10.93 9.61 -12.24
C SER A 211 -11.19 9.73 -10.74
N LYS A 212 -10.83 10.88 -10.16
CA LYS A 212 -11.13 11.15 -8.75
C LYS A 212 -12.63 11.11 -8.50
N GLY A 213 -13.03 10.63 -7.35
CA GLY A 213 -14.42 10.57 -6.92
C GLY A 213 -14.71 9.37 -6.03
N ASN A 214 -15.97 9.22 -5.67
CA ASN A 214 -16.42 8.16 -4.80
C ASN A 214 -16.31 6.79 -5.47
N ALA A 215 -16.10 5.77 -4.65
CA ALA A 215 -16.09 4.39 -5.09
C ALA A 215 -17.46 3.96 -5.64
N ALA A 216 -17.41 3.06 -6.60
CA ALA A 216 -18.57 2.38 -7.11
C ALA A 216 -18.60 0.93 -6.59
N ASP A 217 -19.79 0.40 -6.40
CA ASP A 217 -20.00 -1.00 -6.06
C ASP A 217 -19.49 -1.91 -7.20
N PHE A 218 -18.65 -2.88 -6.83
CA PHE A 218 -18.15 -3.92 -7.74
C PHE A 218 -18.93 -5.21 -7.59
N GLY A 219 -19.52 -5.45 -6.41
CA GLY A 219 -20.22 -6.69 -6.05
C GLY A 219 -19.89 -7.13 -4.62
N ASN A 220 -20.07 -8.41 -4.32
CA ASN A 220 -19.94 -8.92 -2.96
C ASN A 220 -19.00 -10.12 -2.86
N LEU A 221 -18.35 -10.25 -1.73
CA LEU A 221 -17.67 -11.47 -1.31
C LEU A 221 -18.70 -12.59 -1.07
N THR A 222 -18.29 -13.83 -1.19
CA THR A 222 -19.15 -15.00 -0.88
C THR A 222 -19.52 -15.11 0.60
N ALA A 223 -18.81 -14.40 1.48
CA ALA A 223 -19.11 -14.30 2.91
C ALA A 223 -18.52 -13.01 3.47
N ALA A 224 -19.27 -12.37 4.36
CA ALA A 224 -18.81 -11.18 5.08
C ALA A 224 -17.61 -11.50 5.97
N ARG A 225 -16.52 -10.72 5.83
CA ARG A 225 -15.26 -10.93 6.56
C ARG A 225 -14.38 -9.69 6.59
N ARG A 226 -13.51 -9.61 7.58
CA ARG A 226 -12.48 -8.58 7.73
C ARG A 226 -11.08 -9.18 7.75
N ALA A 227 -10.05 -8.33 7.81
CA ALA A 227 -8.64 -8.69 7.87
C ALA A 227 -8.24 -9.63 6.71
N LEU A 228 -8.67 -9.27 5.52
CA LEU A 228 -8.30 -9.96 4.28
C LEU A 228 -6.84 -9.63 3.93
N ALA A 229 -6.09 -10.66 3.52
CA ALA A 229 -4.72 -10.57 3.05
C ALA A 229 -4.62 -11.08 1.62
#